data_1c0dd3e27fa8e9646985c1c72761b802
#
_entry.id   1c0dd3e27fa8e9646985c1c72761b802
#
_cell.length_a   1.000
_cell.length_b   1.000
_cell.length_c   1.000
_cell.angle_alpha   90.00
_cell.angle_beta   90.00
_cell.angle_gamma   90.00
#
_symmetry.space_group_name_H-M   'P 1'
#
loop_
_entity.id
_entity.type
_entity.pdbx_description
1 polymer ?
#
loop_
_entity_poly.entity_id
_entity_poly.type
_entity_poly.pdbx_seq_one_letter_code
_entity_poly.pdbx_strand_id
1 'polypeptide(L)'
;MLKVALIQQSNSSDKELNRKKLTYNISKCASEGAELVVLQELHESLYFCQTEDLANFDLAEPIPGKSSEYYSKLARKLHIVLVTSLFEKRAVGLYHNTAVVFEKDGSIAGIYRKMHIPDDPNYYEKFYFTPGDLGFKPIQTSVGKLGVLVCWDQWYPEAARLMALAGAQILIYPTAIGWTSNDTESEQKRQREQK
;
A
#
# COMPACT_ATOMS: atom_id res chain seq x y z
N MET A 1 -9.48 -22.65 5.53
CA MET A 1 -8.79 -21.56 6.30
C MET A 1 -8.10 -20.69 5.28
N LEU A 2 -8.33 -19.36 5.28
CA LEU A 2 -7.68 -18.43 4.37
C LEU A 2 -6.18 -18.33 4.66
N LYS A 3 -5.32 -18.53 3.65
CA LYS A 3 -3.88 -18.34 3.76
C LYS A 3 -3.51 -16.96 3.23
N VAL A 4 -2.97 -16.12 4.09
CA VAL A 4 -2.55 -14.74 3.78
C VAL A 4 -1.03 -14.66 3.78
N ALA A 5 -0.46 -13.96 2.82
CA ALA A 5 0.97 -13.64 2.76
C ALA A 5 1.18 -12.12 2.82
N LEU A 6 2.13 -11.70 3.63
CA LEU A 6 2.59 -10.32 3.72
C LEU A 6 4.00 -10.25 3.12
N ILE A 7 4.21 -9.38 2.14
CA ILE A 7 5.52 -9.20 1.53
C ILE A 7 6.16 -7.94 2.08
N GLN A 8 7.26 -8.13 2.76
CA GLN A 8 8.14 -7.08 3.24
C GLN A 8 9.51 -7.22 2.57
N GLN A 9 9.91 -6.23 1.80
CA GLN A 9 11.20 -6.24 1.11
C GLN A 9 11.90 -4.88 1.19
N SER A 10 13.22 -4.90 1.09
CA SER A 10 13.99 -3.68 0.84
C SER A 10 13.89 -3.31 -0.64
N ASN A 11 13.60 -2.05 -0.91
CA ASN A 11 13.57 -1.49 -2.25
C ASN A 11 14.88 -0.76 -2.57
N SER A 12 15.12 -0.58 -3.86
CA SER A 12 16.19 0.25 -4.42
C SER A 12 15.57 1.41 -5.22
N SER A 13 16.41 2.28 -5.76
CA SER A 13 15.97 3.33 -6.70
C SER A 13 15.56 2.77 -8.08
N ASP A 14 15.93 1.53 -8.39
CA ASP A 14 15.55 0.85 -9.63
C ASP A 14 14.16 0.19 -9.50
N LYS A 15 13.15 0.85 -10.09
CA LYS A 15 11.76 0.39 -10.11
C LYS A 15 11.60 -1.01 -10.74
N GLU A 16 12.35 -1.30 -11.81
CA GLU A 16 12.23 -2.59 -12.50
C GLU A 16 12.85 -3.73 -11.67
N LEU A 17 13.94 -3.45 -10.96
CA LEU A 17 14.53 -4.42 -10.03
C LEU A 17 13.58 -4.71 -8.87
N ASN A 18 12.96 -3.66 -8.29
CA ASN A 18 11.96 -3.83 -7.23
C ASN A 18 10.78 -4.68 -7.72
N ARG A 19 10.26 -4.39 -8.91
CA ARG A 19 9.15 -5.12 -9.53
C ARG A 19 9.50 -6.59 -9.80
N LYS A 20 10.70 -6.89 -10.29
CA LYS A 20 11.18 -8.27 -10.48
C LYS A 20 11.21 -9.03 -9.16
N LYS A 21 11.76 -8.41 -8.12
CA LYS A 21 11.83 -8.99 -6.77
C LYS A 21 10.44 -9.24 -6.19
N LEU A 22 9.53 -8.26 -6.31
CA LEU A 22 8.13 -8.42 -5.91
C LEU A 22 7.46 -9.57 -6.64
N THR A 23 7.61 -9.64 -7.96
CA THR A 23 7.02 -10.71 -8.78
C THR A 23 7.48 -12.09 -8.33
N TYR A 24 8.77 -12.24 -8.03
CA TYR A 24 9.31 -13.49 -7.49
C TYR A 24 8.67 -13.84 -6.14
N ASN A 25 8.64 -12.88 -5.20
CA ASN A 25 8.08 -13.08 -3.86
C ASN A 25 6.57 -13.38 -3.92
N ILE A 26 5.79 -12.64 -4.72
CA ILE A 26 4.35 -12.89 -4.91
C ILE A 26 4.12 -14.30 -5.48
N SER A 27 4.90 -14.67 -6.51
CA SER A 27 4.77 -15.99 -7.14
C SER A 27 5.13 -17.12 -6.17
N LYS A 28 6.14 -16.93 -5.33
CA LYS A 28 6.50 -17.87 -4.27
C LYS A 28 5.38 -18.03 -3.27
N CYS A 29 4.82 -16.92 -2.74
CA CYS A 29 3.70 -16.97 -1.81
C CYS A 29 2.48 -17.70 -2.41
N ALA A 30 2.15 -17.41 -3.67
CA ALA A 30 1.06 -18.09 -4.37
C ALA A 30 1.31 -19.60 -4.52
N SER A 31 2.55 -20.02 -4.88
CA SER A 31 2.92 -21.43 -5.00
C SER A 31 2.88 -22.17 -3.66
N GLU A 32 3.01 -21.46 -2.55
CA GLU A 32 2.85 -21.98 -1.19
C GLU A 32 1.38 -21.96 -0.72
N GLY A 33 0.45 -21.58 -1.60
CA GLY A 33 -1.00 -21.61 -1.36
C GLY A 33 -1.58 -20.35 -0.74
N ALA A 34 -0.90 -19.19 -0.81
CA ALA A 34 -1.49 -17.94 -0.40
C ALA A 34 -2.63 -17.55 -1.36
N GLU A 35 -3.79 -17.19 -0.82
CA GLU A 35 -4.97 -16.73 -1.55
C GLU A 35 -5.10 -15.21 -1.54
N LEU A 36 -4.55 -14.57 -0.51
CA LEU A 36 -4.44 -13.13 -0.34
C LEU A 36 -2.97 -12.76 -0.16
N VAL A 37 -2.46 -11.86 -0.98
CA VAL A 37 -1.10 -11.32 -0.86
C VAL A 37 -1.18 -9.81 -0.69
N VAL A 38 -0.48 -9.30 0.32
CA VAL A 38 -0.43 -7.87 0.65
C VAL A 38 0.99 -7.36 0.48
N LEU A 39 1.15 -6.28 -0.27
CA LEU A 39 2.42 -5.59 -0.45
C LEU A 39 2.55 -4.42 0.54
N GLN A 40 3.77 -3.96 0.75
CA GLN A 40 4.05 -2.76 1.55
C GLN A 40 3.56 -1.48 0.85
N GLU A 41 3.50 -0.39 1.57
CA GLU A 41 3.17 0.94 1.05
C GLU A 41 4.21 1.40 0.02
N LEU A 42 3.74 2.01 -1.09
CA LEU A 42 4.59 2.57 -2.16
C LEU A 42 5.69 1.61 -2.65
N HIS A 43 5.36 0.35 -2.76
CA HIS A 43 6.27 -0.80 -2.90
C HIS A 43 7.15 -0.82 -4.16
N GLU A 44 6.94 0.05 -5.14
CA GLU A 44 7.71 0.06 -6.39
C GLU A 44 8.97 0.93 -6.33
N SER A 45 9.12 1.77 -5.30
CA SER A 45 10.23 2.70 -5.17
C SER A 45 10.86 2.65 -3.77
N LEU A 46 11.96 3.36 -3.59
CA LEU A 46 12.32 3.83 -2.25
C LEU A 46 11.18 4.69 -1.70
N TYR A 47 11.04 4.73 -0.38
CA TYR A 47 10.11 5.65 0.25
C TYR A 47 10.62 7.08 0.07
N PHE A 48 10.08 7.76 -0.93
CA PHE A 48 10.59 9.06 -1.40
C PHE A 48 10.12 10.25 -0.56
N CYS A 49 9.14 10.05 0.32
CA CYS A 49 8.61 11.14 1.16
C CYS A 49 9.55 11.57 2.29
N GLN A 50 10.77 11.06 2.34
CA GLN A 50 11.82 11.55 3.25
C GLN A 50 12.33 12.95 2.87
N THR A 51 12.08 13.38 1.65
CA THR A 51 12.46 14.69 1.11
C THR A 51 11.32 15.27 0.30
N GLU A 52 11.30 16.60 0.14
CA GLU A 52 10.40 17.31 -0.75
C GLU A 52 11.12 17.56 -2.08
N ASP A 53 10.95 16.67 -3.04
CA ASP A 53 11.59 16.72 -4.35
C ASP A 53 10.55 16.61 -5.48
N LEU A 54 10.49 17.64 -6.32
CA LEU A 54 9.57 17.69 -7.45
C LEU A 54 9.79 16.57 -8.47
N ALA A 55 11.02 16.06 -8.60
CA ALA A 55 11.32 14.95 -9.51
C ALA A 55 10.57 13.66 -9.14
N ASN A 56 10.21 13.48 -7.87
CA ASN A 56 9.46 12.30 -7.44
C ASN A 56 8.02 12.24 -7.99
N PHE A 57 7.45 13.36 -8.47
CA PHE A 57 6.14 13.33 -9.14
C PHE A 57 6.15 12.56 -10.46
N ASP A 58 7.33 12.34 -11.06
CA ASP A 58 7.48 11.49 -12.25
C ASP A 58 7.23 9.99 -11.95
N LEU A 59 7.24 9.59 -10.67
CA LEU A 59 6.88 8.24 -10.24
C LEU A 59 5.37 7.98 -10.28
N ALA A 60 4.56 9.05 -10.30
CA ALA A 60 3.11 8.94 -10.23
C ALA A 60 2.50 8.45 -11.54
N GLU A 61 1.54 7.54 -11.45
CA GLU A 61 0.83 6.97 -12.59
C GLU A 61 -0.69 7.08 -12.42
N PRO A 62 -1.48 7.17 -13.50
CA PRO A 62 -2.92 7.05 -13.40
C PRO A 62 -3.33 5.65 -12.93
N ILE A 63 -4.52 5.51 -12.36
CA ILE A 63 -5.15 4.23 -12.08
C ILE A 63 -6.49 4.17 -12.84
N PRO A 64 -6.63 3.29 -13.85
CA PRO A 64 -5.65 2.30 -14.34
C PRO A 64 -4.45 2.94 -15.07
N GLY A 65 -3.30 2.29 -15.00
CA GLY A 65 -2.03 2.69 -15.61
C GLY A 65 -1.05 1.51 -15.64
N LYS A 66 0.19 1.75 -16.03
CA LYS A 66 1.20 0.70 -16.28
C LYS A 66 1.39 -0.23 -15.07
N SER A 67 1.54 0.32 -13.86
CA SER A 67 1.74 -0.48 -12.66
C SER A 67 0.48 -1.25 -12.29
N SER A 68 -0.70 -0.62 -12.27
CA SER A 68 -1.95 -1.32 -11.97
C SER A 68 -2.28 -2.41 -12.99
N GLU A 69 -2.01 -2.21 -14.28
CA GLU A 69 -2.15 -3.24 -15.31
C GLU A 69 -1.19 -4.42 -15.10
N TYR A 70 0.04 -4.13 -14.68
CA TYR A 70 1.02 -5.15 -14.39
C TYR A 70 0.56 -6.07 -13.27
N TYR A 71 0.13 -5.49 -12.13
CA TYR A 71 -0.33 -6.26 -10.97
C TYR A 71 -1.68 -6.95 -11.22
N SER A 72 -2.57 -6.37 -12.02
CA SER A 72 -3.79 -7.02 -12.51
C SER A 72 -3.48 -8.32 -13.26
N LYS A 73 -2.54 -8.26 -14.22
CA LYS A 73 -2.10 -9.44 -14.98
C LYS A 73 -1.44 -10.49 -14.06
N LEU A 74 -0.67 -10.06 -13.07
CA LEU A 74 -0.01 -10.95 -12.12
C LEU A 74 -1.03 -11.63 -11.19
N ALA A 75 -1.99 -10.88 -10.63
CA ALA A 75 -3.07 -11.42 -9.81
C ALA A 75 -3.87 -12.48 -10.56
N ARG A 76 -4.26 -12.19 -11.81
CA ARG A 76 -4.94 -13.14 -12.71
C ARG A 76 -4.10 -14.39 -12.96
N LYS A 77 -2.82 -14.22 -13.32
CA LYS A 77 -1.92 -15.34 -13.63
C LYS A 77 -1.75 -16.29 -12.45
N LEU A 78 -1.67 -15.74 -11.24
CA LEU A 78 -1.43 -16.49 -10.01
C LEU A 78 -2.73 -16.89 -9.29
N HIS A 79 -3.88 -16.41 -9.76
CA HIS A 79 -5.19 -16.66 -9.19
C HIS A 79 -5.29 -16.30 -7.70
N ILE A 80 -4.80 -15.12 -7.35
CA ILE A 80 -4.77 -14.58 -5.99
C ILE A 80 -5.49 -13.23 -5.90
N VAL A 81 -6.00 -12.90 -4.71
CA VAL A 81 -6.34 -11.50 -4.38
C VAL A 81 -5.05 -10.79 -4.00
N LEU A 82 -4.79 -9.63 -4.61
CA LEU A 82 -3.55 -8.88 -4.42
C LEU A 82 -3.86 -7.45 -3.97
N VAL A 83 -3.29 -7.04 -2.84
CA VAL A 83 -3.37 -5.67 -2.32
C VAL A 83 -2.04 -4.96 -2.55
N THR A 84 -2.09 -3.84 -3.26
CA THR A 84 -0.94 -3.00 -3.62
C THR A 84 -1.11 -1.60 -3.03
N SER A 85 -0.06 -0.77 -3.08
CA SER A 85 -0.11 0.66 -2.77
C SER A 85 0.72 1.41 -3.80
N LEU A 86 0.10 2.37 -4.49
CA LEU A 86 0.66 3.05 -5.65
C LEU A 86 0.59 4.57 -5.49
N PHE A 87 1.52 5.29 -6.12
CA PHE A 87 1.47 6.73 -6.27
C PHE A 87 0.53 7.09 -7.43
N GLU A 88 -0.72 7.46 -7.09
CA GLU A 88 -1.75 7.79 -8.08
C GLU A 88 -1.64 9.24 -8.54
N LYS A 89 -1.55 9.45 -9.85
CA LYS A 89 -1.80 10.72 -10.53
C LYS A 89 -3.25 10.75 -11.01
N ARG A 90 -4.16 11.31 -10.22
CA ARG A 90 -5.59 11.37 -10.55
C ARG A 90 -5.88 12.44 -11.60
N ALA A 91 -5.21 13.57 -11.50
CA ALA A 91 -5.29 14.70 -12.43
C ALA A 91 -4.00 15.54 -12.33
N VAL A 92 -3.89 16.56 -13.15
CA VAL A 92 -2.79 17.54 -13.04
C VAL A 92 -2.88 18.24 -11.67
N GLY A 93 -1.82 18.16 -10.88
CA GLY A 93 -1.76 18.75 -9.54
C GLY A 93 -2.55 18.00 -8.46
N LEU A 94 -3.12 16.82 -8.77
CA LEU A 94 -3.90 16.03 -7.81
C LEU A 94 -3.36 14.59 -7.74
N TYR A 95 -2.76 14.26 -6.60
CA TYR A 95 -2.08 13.00 -6.37
C TYR A 95 -2.52 12.35 -5.07
N HIS A 96 -2.51 11.02 -5.02
CA HIS A 96 -2.86 10.25 -3.84
C HIS A 96 -1.89 9.07 -3.61
N ASN A 97 -1.77 8.68 -2.35
CA ASN A 97 -1.26 7.37 -1.97
C ASN A 97 -2.46 6.41 -1.98
N THR A 98 -2.49 5.49 -2.94
CA THR A 98 -3.68 4.70 -3.26
C THR A 98 -3.42 3.21 -3.14
N ALA A 99 -4.14 2.52 -2.26
CA ALA A 99 -4.20 1.08 -2.25
C ALA A 99 -5.15 0.61 -3.36
N VAL A 100 -4.71 -0.39 -4.13
CA VAL A 100 -5.51 -1.04 -5.18
C VAL A 100 -5.63 -2.51 -4.85
N VAL A 101 -6.86 -3.01 -4.85
CA VAL A 101 -7.17 -4.43 -4.61
C VAL A 101 -7.55 -5.07 -5.92
N PHE A 102 -6.78 -6.08 -6.31
CA PHE A 102 -7.07 -6.89 -7.50
C PHE A 102 -7.71 -8.20 -7.09
N GLU A 103 -8.76 -8.59 -7.80
CA GLU A 103 -9.42 -9.89 -7.68
C GLU A 103 -8.62 -10.98 -8.42
N LYS A 104 -8.92 -12.26 -8.13
CA LYS A 104 -8.28 -13.45 -8.73
C LYS A 104 -8.37 -13.51 -10.26
N ASP A 105 -9.33 -12.81 -10.86
CA ASP A 105 -9.46 -12.67 -12.31
C ASP A 105 -8.68 -11.47 -12.88
N GLY A 106 -8.02 -10.71 -12.00
CA GLY A 106 -7.25 -9.50 -12.32
C GLY A 106 -8.09 -8.22 -12.44
N SER A 107 -9.40 -8.29 -12.22
CA SER A 107 -10.21 -7.07 -12.13
C SER A 107 -9.84 -6.25 -10.89
N ILE A 108 -10.03 -4.94 -10.95
CA ILE A 108 -9.91 -4.08 -9.77
C ILE A 108 -11.18 -4.26 -8.94
N ALA A 109 -11.06 -4.95 -7.80
CA ALA A 109 -12.16 -5.12 -6.84
C ALA A 109 -12.53 -3.80 -6.16
N GLY A 110 -11.55 -2.94 -5.96
CA GLY A 110 -11.74 -1.62 -5.39
C GLY A 110 -10.43 -0.89 -5.13
N ILE A 111 -10.54 0.39 -4.76
CA ILE A 111 -9.41 1.23 -4.38
C ILE A 111 -9.72 1.95 -3.06
N TYR A 112 -8.66 2.29 -2.33
CA TYR A 112 -8.71 3.16 -1.18
C TYR A 112 -7.61 4.21 -1.28
N ARG A 113 -7.94 5.49 -1.13
CA ARG A 113 -6.98 6.58 -1.07
C ARG A 113 -6.71 6.93 0.39
N LYS A 114 -5.44 6.90 0.80
CA LYS A 114 -5.00 7.21 2.17
C LYS A 114 -5.63 8.50 2.66
N MET A 115 -6.35 8.43 3.77
CA MET A 115 -7.07 9.57 4.34
C MET A 115 -6.17 10.43 5.23
N HIS A 116 -5.37 9.80 6.07
CA HIS A 116 -4.51 10.49 7.04
C HIS A 116 -3.09 10.59 6.47
N ILE A 117 -2.72 11.80 6.08
CA ILE A 117 -1.43 12.08 5.41
C ILE A 117 -0.50 12.72 6.44
N PRO A 118 0.62 12.05 6.82
CA PRO A 118 1.59 12.59 7.77
C PRO A 118 2.40 13.76 7.17
N ASP A 119 2.96 14.57 8.06
CA ASP A 119 3.83 15.70 7.74
C ASP A 119 4.87 15.88 8.83
N ASP A 120 5.54 14.81 9.16
CA ASP A 120 6.60 14.77 10.18
C ASP A 120 7.98 14.69 9.52
N PRO A 121 9.06 15.00 10.22
CA PRO A 121 10.41 14.82 9.71
C PRO A 121 10.63 13.40 9.14
N ASN A 122 11.12 13.33 7.90
CA ASN A 122 11.28 12.12 7.09
C ASN A 122 9.95 11.46 6.61
N TYR A 123 8.81 12.12 6.82
CA TYR A 123 7.48 11.68 6.36
C TYR A 123 6.69 12.86 5.77
N TYR A 124 7.31 13.61 4.82
CA TYR A 124 6.72 14.79 4.18
C TYR A 124 5.68 14.39 3.13
N GLU A 125 4.71 13.58 3.52
CA GLU A 125 3.70 13.05 2.59
C GLU A 125 2.74 14.13 2.11
N LYS A 126 2.48 15.18 2.89
CA LYS A 126 1.61 16.29 2.48
C LYS A 126 2.16 17.08 1.28
N PHE A 127 3.47 17.04 1.04
CA PHE A 127 4.05 17.63 -0.15
C PHE A 127 3.59 16.89 -1.43
N TYR A 128 3.35 15.59 -1.33
CA TYR A 128 3.01 14.74 -2.47
C TYR A 128 1.53 14.42 -2.58
N PHE A 129 0.83 14.18 -1.48
CA PHE A 129 -0.48 13.56 -1.50
C PHE A 129 -1.59 14.45 -0.95
N THR A 130 -2.69 14.46 -1.68
CA THR A 130 -3.98 14.95 -1.19
C THR A 130 -4.67 13.86 -0.36
N PRO A 131 -5.30 14.19 0.78
CA PRO A 131 -6.13 13.23 1.53
C PRO A 131 -7.16 12.52 0.66
N GLY A 132 -7.46 11.27 1.01
CA GLY A 132 -8.44 10.47 0.31
C GLY A 132 -9.86 11.01 0.41
N ASP A 133 -10.66 10.77 -0.62
CA ASP A 133 -12.03 11.27 -0.77
C ASP A 133 -13.08 10.16 -0.95
N LEU A 134 -12.69 8.89 -0.81
CA LEU A 134 -13.58 7.73 -1.01
C LEU A 134 -14.32 7.29 0.26
N GLY A 135 -13.93 7.83 1.42
CA GLY A 135 -14.41 7.41 2.72
C GLY A 135 -13.92 6.00 3.10
N PHE A 136 -14.46 5.47 4.20
CA PHE A 136 -14.07 4.18 4.76
C PHE A 136 -15.06 3.09 4.31
N LYS A 137 -14.82 2.49 3.15
CA LYS A 137 -15.69 1.47 2.54
C LYS A 137 -14.91 0.19 2.34
N PRO A 138 -15.29 -0.91 3.04
CA PRO A 138 -14.65 -2.21 2.79
C PRO A 138 -14.86 -2.69 1.36
N ILE A 139 -13.85 -3.35 0.82
CA ILE A 139 -13.83 -3.87 -0.55
C ILE A 139 -14.23 -5.34 -0.51
N GLN A 140 -15.26 -5.70 -1.27
CA GLN A 140 -15.69 -7.09 -1.42
C GLN A 140 -14.75 -7.83 -2.36
N THR A 141 -14.27 -9.01 -1.92
CA THR A 141 -13.42 -9.89 -2.72
C THR A 141 -13.87 -11.35 -2.55
N SER A 142 -13.30 -12.25 -3.36
CA SER A 142 -13.53 -13.70 -3.25
C SER A 142 -12.97 -14.32 -1.96
N VAL A 143 -12.08 -13.61 -1.26
CA VAL A 143 -11.49 -14.07 0.03
C VAL A 143 -12.12 -13.40 1.25
N GLY A 144 -13.13 -12.57 1.05
CA GLY A 144 -13.85 -11.86 2.11
C GLY A 144 -13.91 -10.35 1.87
N LYS A 145 -14.51 -9.65 2.81
CA LYS A 145 -14.66 -8.21 2.77
C LYS A 145 -13.47 -7.54 3.48
N LEU A 146 -12.62 -6.87 2.69
CA LEU A 146 -11.36 -6.29 3.15
C LEU A 146 -11.54 -4.82 3.51
N GLY A 147 -11.20 -4.44 4.74
CA GLY A 147 -11.05 -3.05 5.17
C GLY A 147 -9.62 -2.59 4.89
N VAL A 148 -9.38 -2.05 3.70
CA VAL A 148 -8.04 -1.61 3.30
C VAL A 148 -7.86 -0.14 3.68
N LEU A 149 -6.83 0.11 4.45
CA LEU A 149 -6.36 1.40 4.94
C LEU A 149 -4.86 1.49 4.61
N VAL A 150 -4.21 2.64 4.83
CA VAL A 150 -2.78 2.76 4.51
C VAL A 150 -2.03 3.42 5.67
N CYS A 151 -1.01 2.72 6.19
CA CYS A 151 0.04 3.21 7.08
C CYS A 151 -0.50 4.03 8.26
N TRP A 152 -0.37 5.36 8.23
CA TRP A 152 -0.75 6.27 9.32
C TRP A 152 -2.25 6.22 9.67
N ASP A 153 -3.13 5.73 8.77
CA ASP A 153 -4.53 5.46 9.09
C ASP A 153 -4.69 4.53 10.31
N GLN A 154 -3.71 3.66 10.60
CA GLN A 154 -3.73 2.74 11.74
C GLN A 154 -3.76 3.45 13.11
N TRP A 155 -3.32 4.71 13.16
CA TRP A 155 -3.27 5.49 14.40
C TRP A 155 -4.61 6.19 14.71
N TYR A 156 -5.56 6.14 13.79
CA TYR A 156 -6.88 6.75 13.90
C TYR A 156 -7.93 5.67 14.10
N PRO A 157 -8.40 5.43 15.35
CA PRO A 157 -9.32 4.34 15.66
C PRO A 157 -10.65 4.46 14.91
N GLU A 158 -11.03 5.67 14.48
CA GLU A 158 -12.24 5.93 13.71
C GLU A 158 -12.21 5.18 12.38
N ALA A 159 -11.08 5.15 11.68
CA ALA A 159 -10.93 4.48 10.40
C ALA A 159 -11.20 2.97 10.52
N ALA A 160 -10.53 2.29 11.47
CA ALA A 160 -10.73 0.88 11.74
C ALA A 160 -12.17 0.58 12.17
N ARG A 161 -12.73 1.41 13.06
CA ARG A 161 -14.11 1.25 13.56
C ARG A 161 -15.13 1.36 12.46
N LEU A 162 -15.02 2.37 11.58
CA LEU A 162 -15.94 2.56 10.45
C LEU A 162 -15.86 1.41 9.47
N MET A 163 -14.64 0.90 9.15
CA MET A 163 -14.46 -0.28 8.32
C MET A 163 -15.13 -1.52 8.96
N ALA A 164 -14.93 -1.74 10.26
CA ALA A 164 -15.53 -2.88 10.97
C ALA A 164 -17.06 -2.77 11.00
N LEU A 165 -17.63 -1.60 11.31
CA LEU A 165 -19.07 -1.37 11.29
C LEU A 165 -19.68 -1.55 9.90
N ALA A 166 -18.92 -1.26 8.84
CA ALA A 166 -19.33 -1.51 7.45
C ALA A 166 -19.16 -2.99 7.03
N GLY A 167 -18.72 -3.86 7.95
CA GLY A 167 -18.62 -5.30 7.78
C GLY A 167 -17.29 -5.79 7.22
N ALA A 168 -16.19 -5.05 7.39
CA ALA A 168 -14.86 -5.57 7.10
C ALA A 168 -14.56 -6.80 7.99
N GLN A 169 -14.05 -7.86 7.37
CA GLN A 169 -13.67 -9.10 8.04
C GLN A 169 -12.17 -9.14 8.34
N ILE A 170 -11.39 -8.41 7.55
CA ILE A 170 -9.94 -8.29 7.71
C ILE A 170 -9.59 -6.82 7.53
N LEU A 171 -8.81 -6.24 8.46
CA LEU A 171 -8.22 -4.92 8.31
C LEU A 171 -6.78 -5.07 7.79
N ILE A 172 -6.43 -4.30 6.77
CA ILE A 172 -5.15 -4.36 6.07
C ILE A 172 -4.56 -2.95 6.01
N TYR A 173 -3.27 -2.84 6.35
CA TYR A 173 -2.53 -1.58 6.34
C TYR A 173 -1.19 -1.76 5.61
N PRO A 174 -1.12 -1.62 4.27
CA PRO A 174 0.16 -1.41 3.61
C PRO A 174 0.92 -0.28 4.29
N THR A 175 2.16 -0.55 4.71
CA THR A 175 2.89 0.36 5.59
C THR A 175 4.35 0.49 5.15
N ALA A 176 4.90 1.73 5.22
CA ALA A 176 6.31 2.05 5.06
C ALA A 176 6.80 2.81 6.29
N ILE A 177 6.96 2.11 7.40
CA ILE A 177 7.51 2.63 8.66
C ILE A 177 8.80 1.87 8.94
N GLY A 178 9.86 2.59 9.31
CA GLY A 178 11.15 2.02 9.62
C GLY A 178 11.90 2.79 10.69
N TRP A 179 13.10 2.32 10.99
CA TRP A 179 14.08 3.04 11.78
C TRP A 179 15.09 3.66 10.81
N THR A 180 15.55 4.87 11.10
CA THR A 180 16.70 5.44 10.39
C THR A 180 17.98 5.00 11.10
N SER A 181 19.05 4.78 10.33
CA SER A 181 20.36 4.42 10.91
C SER A 181 20.94 5.49 11.83
N ASN A 182 20.43 6.71 11.73
CA ASN A 182 20.86 7.87 12.53
C ASN A 182 19.98 8.14 13.76
N ASP A 183 18.91 7.36 13.96
CA ASP A 183 18.07 7.51 15.15
C ASP A 183 18.88 7.16 16.41
N THR A 184 18.81 8.03 17.41
CA THR A 184 19.39 7.75 18.74
C THR A 184 18.65 6.60 19.41
N GLU A 185 19.29 5.92 20.36
CA GLU A 185 18.64 4.84 21.12
C GLU A 185 17.34 5.29 21.80
N SER A 186 17.29 6.54 22.28
CA SER A 186 16.09 7.12 22.89
C SER A 186 14.96 7.31 21.89
N GLU A 187 15.27 7.73 20.66
CA GLU A 187 14.29 7.85 19.57
C GLU A 187 13.77 6.49 19.12
N GLN A 188 14.68 5.53 18.96
CA GLN A 188 14.30 4.15 18.64
C GLN A 188 13.41 3.53 19.73
N LYS A 189 13.71 3.78 21.01
CA LYS A 189 12.89 3.31 22.12
C LYS A 189 11.50 3.95 22.07
N ARG A 190 11.41 5.28 21.92
CA ARG A 190 10.15 6.01 21.81
C ARG A 190 9.29 5.48 20.65
N GLN A 191 9.91 5.25 19.48
CA GLN A 191 9.22 4.70 18.31
C GLN A 191 8.71 3.27 18.55
N ARG A 192 9.44 2.45 19.34
CA ARG A 192 8.97 1.09 19.71
C ARG A 192 7.77 1.13 20.66
N GLU A 193 7.71 2.12 21.55
CA GLU A 193 6.62 2.28 22.50
C GLU A 193 5.34 2.85 21.83
N GLN A 194 5.48 3.49 20.67
CA GLN A 194 4.37 4.04 19.87
C GLN A 194 3.81 3.07 18.82
N LYS A 195 4.47 1.95 18.56
CA LYS A 195 4.06 0.91 17.60
C LYS A 195 3.40 -0.26 18.27
#